data_4bb435624fea5b8242910d6aa4f4d73f
#
_entry.id   4bb435624fea5b8242910d6aa4f4d73f
#
_cell.length_a   1.000
_cell.length_b   1.000
_cell.length_c   1.000
_cell.angle_alpha   90.00
_cell.angle_beta   90.00
_cell.angle_gamma   90.00
#
_symmetry.space_group_name_H-M   'P 1'
#
loop_
_entity.id
_entity.type
_entity.pdbx_description
1 polymer ?
#
loop_
_entity_poly.entity_id
_entity_poly.type
_entity_poly.pdbx_seq_one_letter_code
_entity_poly.pdbx_strand_id
1 'polypeptide(L)'
;VDHIATADAIAAAAHAGQVDKAGLPYIGHVRRVASYVDPANTDAVVAALLHDVIEDTGLTAADLAEHGIPQPAIDAIKLLTRRDDQPSADYYRRISAHPTAREVKLADLADNTDPERMANLTESDRARLTQKYAGAYAALGADFDDGARRRSRAAQ
;
A
#
# COMPACT_ATOMS: atom_id res chain seq x y z
N VAL A 1 9.50 21.88 -3.23
CA VAL A 1 9.94 20.49 -3.45
C VAL A 1 8.74 19.62 -3.77
N ASP A 2 8.84 18.85 -4.84
CA ASP A 2 7.79 17.89 -5.21
C ASP A 2 8.02 16.56 -4.48
N HIS A 3 7.37 16.40 -3.34
CA HIS A 3 7.50 15.19 -2.52
C HIS A 3 6.95 13.94 -3.23
N ILE A 4 5.93 14.10 -4.07
CA ILE A 4 5.38 12.97 -4.82
C ILE A 4 6.39 12.49 -5.86
N ALA A 5 7.01 13.39 -6.62
CA ALA A 5 8.04 13.03 -7.58
C ALA A 5 9.24 12.36 -6.90
N THR A 6 9.66 12.89 -5.74
CA THR A 6 10.74 12.31 -4.94
C THR A 6 10.39 10.89 -4.48
N ALA A 7 9.17 10.71 -3.96
CA ALA A 7 8.69 9.40 -3.51
C ALA A 7 8.62 8.39 -4.66
N ASP A 8 8.13 8.81 -5.82
CA ASP A 8 8.05 7.94 -7.00
C ASP A 8 9.44 7.48 -7.45
N ALA A 9 10.41 8.39 -7.47
CA ALA A 9 11.78 8.06 -7.83
C ALA A 9 12.42 7.08 -6.84
N ILE A 10 12.20 7.27 -5.55
CA ILE A 10 12.68 6.35 -4.50
C ILE A 10 12.06 4.97 -4.69
N ALA A 11 10.74 4.92 -4.88
CA ALA A 11 10.02 3.65 -5.06
C ALA A 11 10.50 2.92 -6.32
N ALA A 12 10.68 3.62 -7.43
CA ALA A 12 11.15 3.03 -8.67
C ALA A 12 12.54 2.42 -8.53
N ALA A 13 13.45 3.11 -7.84
CA ALA A 13 14.80 2.62 -7.59
C ALA A 13 14.80 1.44 -6.60
N ALA A 14 14.03 1.55 -5.51
CA ALA A 14 13.99 0.54 -4.45
C ALA A 14 13.38 -0.79 -4.93
N HIS A 15 12.34 -0.72 -5.75
CA HIS A 15 11.65 -1.91 -6.28
C HIS A 15 12.16 -2.35 -7.65
N ALA A 16 13.27 -1.79 -8.14
CA ALA A 16 13.85 -2.16 -9.43
C ALA A 16 14.14 -3.67 -9.48
N GLY A 17 13.60 -4.34 -10.50
CA GLY A 17 13.74 -5.79 -10.66
C GLY A 17 12.80 -6.65 -9.81
N GLN A 18 12.07 -6.06 -8.87
CA GLN A 18 11.07 -6.77 -8.08
C GLN A 18 9.79 -6.96 -8.91
N VAL A 19 9.22 -8.16 -8.84
CA VAL A 19 7.96 -8.48 -9.51
C VAL A 19 6.91 -8.92 -8.50
N ASP A 20 5.63 -8.80 -8.85
CA ASP A 20 4.52 -9.31 -8.05
C ASP A 20 4.29 -10.81 -8.33
N LYS A 21 3.27 -11.39 -7.71
CA LYS A 21 2.95 -12.82 -7.85
C LYS A 21 2.57 -13.22 -9.28
N ALA A 22 2.13 -12.25 -10.09
CA ALA A 22 1.82 -12.46 -11.51
C ALA A 22 3.04 -12.24 -12.41
N GLY A 23 4.20 -11.90 -11.87
CA GLY A 23 5.43 -11.65 -12.61
C GLY A 23 5.53 -10.24 -13.21
N LEU A 24 4.64 -9.32 -12.83
CA LEU A 24 4.65 -7.95 -13.33
C LEU A 24 5.52 -7.05 -12.44
N PRO A 25 6.11 -5.96 -13.01
CA PRO A 25 6.94 -5.05 -12.23
C PRO A 25 6.20 -4.49 -11.00
N TYR A 26 6.84 -4.59 -9.83
CA TYR A 26 6.23 -4.21 -8.55
C TYR A 26 5.92 -2.71 -8.47
N ILE A 27 6.69 -1.87 -9.13
CA ILE A 27 6.44 -0.42 -9.17
C ILE A 27 5.02 -0.09 -9.67
N GLY A 28 4.46 -0.90 -10.56
CA GLY A 28 3.09 -0.73 -11.03
C GLY A 28 2.08 -0.82 -9.90
N HIS A 29 2.26 -1.76 -8.97
CA HIS A 29 1.40 -1.91 -7.80
C HIS A 29 1.39 -0.63 -6.94
N VAL A 30 2.56 -0.13 -6.53
CA VAL A 30 2.62 1.03 -5.65
C VAL A 30 2.10 2.30 -6.33
N ARG A 31 2.29 2.43 -7.64
CA ARG A 31 1.73 3.55 -8.41
C ARG A 31 0.21 3.49 -8.50
N ARG A 32 -0.37 2.29 -8.67
CA ARG A 32 -1.83 2.13 -8.64
C ARG A 32 -2.38 2.43 -7.25
N VAL A 33 -1.74 1.95 -6.20
CA VAL A 33 -2.14 2.26 -4.81
C VAL A 33 -2.17 3.78 -4.60
N ALA A 34 -1.14 4.49 -5.07
CA ALA A 34 -1.11 5.95 -4.99
C ALA A 34 -2.28 6.61 -5.76
N SER A 35 -2.75 5.99 -6.83
CA SER A 35 -3.90 6.51 -7.60
C SER A 35 -5.24 6.26 -6.90
N TYR A 36 -5.29 5.40 -5.88
CA TYR A 36 -6.51 5.01 -5.16
C TYR A 36 -6.72 5.75 -3.84
N VAL A 37 -5.81 6.66 -3.48
CA VAL A 37 -5.99 7.57 -2.34
C VAL A 37 -6.48 8.93 -2.82
N ASP A 38 -6.95 9.78 -1.88
CA ASP A 38 -7.36 11.14 -2.21
C ASP A 38 -6.17 11.94 -2.75
N PRO A 39 -6.22 12.40 -4.01
CA PRO A 39 -5.11 13.16 -4.60
C PRO A 39 -4.82 14.50 -3.91
N ALA A 40 -5.77 15.03 -3.13
CA ALA A 40 -5.55 16.23 -2.34
C ALA A 40 -4.73 15.97 -1.07
N ASN A 41 -4.64 14.72 -0.63
CA ASN A 41 -3.84 14.33 0.53
C ASN A 41 -2.44 13.91 0.08
N THR A 42 -1.53 14.87 0.00
CA THR A 42 -0.15 14.63 -0.47
C THR A 42 0.57 13.58 0.39
N ASP A 43 0.38 13.61 1.71
CA ASP A 43 1.02 12.61 2.59
C ASP A 43 0.52 11.19 2.29
N ALA A 44 -0.75 11.04 1.97
CA ALA A 44 -1.30 9.73 1.58
C ALA A 44 -0.71 9.25 0.25
N VAL A 45 -0.58 10.13 -0.74
CA VAL A 45 0.04 9.78 -2.04
C VAL A 45 1.49 9.34 -1.84
N VAL A 46 2.26 10.11 -1.08
CA VAL A 46 3.67 9.79 -0.77
C VAL A 46 3.77 8.46 -0.02
N ALA A 47 2.94 8.28 1.02
CA ALA A 47 2.94 7.04 1.80
C ALA A 47 2.51 5.84 0.95
N ALA A 48 1.57 6.01 0.03
CA ALA A 48 1.15 4.94 -0.88
C ALA A 48 2.30 4.48 -1.78
N LEU A 49 3.05 5.41 -2.35
CA LEU A 49 4.21 5.09 -3.19
C LEU A 49 5.29 4.33 -2.42
N LEU A 50 5.45 4.63 -1.12
CA LEU A 50 6.55 4.12 -0.30
C LEU A 50 6.13 3.07 0.73
N HIS A 51 4.86 2.63 0.73
CA HIS A 51 4.33 1.82 1.83
C HIS A 51 5.04 0.47 2.02
N ASP A 52 5.62 -0.10 0.96
CA ASP A 52 6.32 -1.40 1.02
C ASP A 52 7.85 -1.27 1.01
N VAL A 53 8.39 -0.06 0.93
CA VAL A 53 9.82 0.16 0.74
C VAL A 53 10.65 -0.35 1.92
N ILE A 54 10.20 -0.09 3.16
CA ILE A 54 10.92 -0.54 4.36
C ILE A 54 10.83 -2.07 4.50
N GLU A 55 9.65 -2.63 4.25
CA GLU A 55 9.39 -4.06 4.41
C GLU A 55 10.13 -4.89 3.35
N ASP A 56 10.15 -4.44 2.11
CA ASP A 56 10.61 -5.21 0.96
C ASP A 56 12.05 -4.90 0.54
N THR A 57 12.65 -3.80 1.02
CA THR A 57 13.98 -3.37 0.61
C THR A 57 14.85 -3.05 1.82
N GLY A 58 16.09 -2.62 1.60
CA GLY A 58 16.99 -2.24 2.67
C GLY A 58 16.81 -0.82 3.20
N LEU A 59 15.84 -0.05 2.67
CA LEU A 59 15.65 1.33 3.11
C LEU A 59 15.00 1.40 4.49
N THR A 60 15.42 2.39 5.27
CA THR A 60 14.91 2.66 6.62
C THR A 60 14.12 3.97 6.65
N ALA A 61 13.37 4.18 7.74
CA ALA A 61 12.69 5.46 7.97
C ALA A 61 13.67 6.64 8.00
N ALA A 62 14.89 6.43 8.56
CA ALA A 62 15.92 7.44 8.57
C ALA A 62 16.39 7.80 7.16
N ASP A 63 16.53 6.80 6.29
CA ASP A 63 16.88 7.04 4.88
C ASP A 63 15.84 7.90 4.18
N LEU A 64 14.55 7.62 4.42
CA LEU A 64 13.46 8.41 3.85
C LEU A 64 13.50 9.85 4.34
N ALA A 65 13.77 10.08 5.62
CA ALA A 65 13.91 11.41 6.17
C ALA A 65 15.08 12.17 5.53
N GLU A 66 16.20 11.50 5.31
CA GLU A 66 17.37 12.09 4.62
C GLU A 66 17.07 12.51 3.18
N HIS A 67 16.16 11.77 2.51
CA HIS A 67 15.72 12.11 1.16
C HIS A 67 14.62 13.17 1.14
N GLY A 68 14.27 13.75 2.28
CA GLY A 68 13.32 14.85 2.36
C GLY A 68 11.86 14.42 2.37
N ILE A 69 11.57 13.15 2.65
CA ILE A 69 10.17 12.68 2.78
C ILE A 69 9.57 13.29 4.06
N PRO A 70 8.37 13.91 3.98
CA PRO A 70 7.74 14.55 5.14
C PRO A 70 7.46 13.56 6.27
N GLN A 71 7.65 14.01 7.50
CA GLN A 71 7.47 13.16 8.68
C GLN A 71 6.07 12.54 8.78
N PRO A 72 4.97 13.25 8.48
CA PRO A 72 3.64 12.63 8.52
C PRO A 72 3.51 11.41 7.58
N ALA A 73 4.13 11.48 6.39
CA ALA A 73 4.16 10.34 5.47
C ALA A 73 5.01 9.19 6.03
N ILE A 74 6.16 9.50 6.62
CA ILE A 74 7.03 8.49 7.25
C ILE A 74 6.29 7.80 8.39
N ASP A 75 5.55 8.54 9.21
CA ASP A 75 4.77 7.96 10.32
C ASP A 75 3.74 6.95 9.80
N ALA A 76 3.06 7.27 8.71
CA ALA A 76 2.13 6.34 8.08
C ALA A 76 2.84 5.11 7.52
N ILE A 77 3.97 5.28 6.85
CA ILE A 77 4.77 4.19 6.28
C ILE A 77 5.23 3.23 7.38
N LYS A 78 5.67 3.76 8.52
CA LYS A 78 6.08 2.94 9.67
C LYS A 78 4.94 2.06 10.18
N LEU A 79 3.73 2.60 10.28
CA LEU A 79 2.55 1.83 10.68
C LEU A 79 2.19 0.75 9.66
N LEU A 80 2.41 1.02 8.37
CA LEU A 80 2.14 0.09 7.28
C LEU A 80 3.22 -1.00 7.15
N THR A 81 4.36 -0.81 7.80
CA THR A 81 5.44 -1.78 7.85
C THR A 81 5.20 -2.74 9.01
N ARG A 82 4.81 -3.98 8.71
CA ARG A 82 4.54 -4.97 9.75
C ARG A 82 5.86 -5.55 10.26
N ARG A 83 6.03 -5.58 11.60
CA ARG A 83 7.16 -6.24 12.22
C ARG A 83 6.92 -7.74 12.27
N ASP A 84 7.98 -8.54 12.21
CA ASP A 84 7.91 -10.00 12.19
C ASP A 84 7.15 -10.59 13.38
N ASP A 85 7.29 -9.99 14.57
CA ASP A 85 6.68 -10.43 15.81
C ASP A 85 5.35 -9.75 16.13
N GLN A 86 4.85 -8.89 15.23
CA GLN A 86 3.64 -8.11 15.47
C GLN A 86 2.39 -8.92 15.15
N PRO A 87 1.46 -9.10 16.10
CA PRO A 87 0.18 -9.74 15.83
C PRO A 87 -0.65 -8.93 14.81
N SER A 88 -1.40 -9.64 13.96
CA SER A 88 -2.28 -9.00 12.97
C SER A 88 -3.25 -8.02 13.61
N ALA A 89 -3.85 -8.38 14.75
CA ALA A 89 -4.81 -7.53 15.45
C ALA A 89 -4.18 -6.20 15.86
N ASP A 90 -2.94 -6.22 16.38
CA ASP A 90 -2.21 -5.01 16.75
C ASP A 90 -1.89 -4.15 15.53
N TYR A 91 -1.41 -4.79 14.46
CA TYR A 91 -1.09 -4.11 13.19
C TYR A 91 -2.29 -3.34 12.65
N TYR A 92 -3.44 -3.99 12.49
CA TYR A 92 -4.64 -3.36 11.96
C TYR A 92 -5.26 -2.34 12.92
N ARG A 93 -5.16 -2.57 14.24
CA ARG A 93 -5.65 -1.61 15.24
C ARG A 93 -4.89 -0.28 15.13
N ARG A 94 -3.57 -0.34 15.00
CA ARG A 94 -2.73 0.86 14.87
C ARG A 94 -3.01 1.60 13.56
N ILE A 95 -3.15 0.87 12.46
CA ILE A 95 -3.50 1.45 11.16
C ILE A 95 -4.87 2.13 11.22
N SER A 96 -5.88 1.46 11.83
CA SER A 96 -7.23 2.02 11.94
C SER A 96 -7.26 3.33 12.72
N ALA A 97 -6.37 3.51 13.68
CA ALA A 97 -6.29 4.72 14.51
C ALA A 97 -5.60 5.90 13.79
N HIS A 98 -4.98 5.66 12.62
CA HIS A 98 -4.24 6.69 11.88
C HIS A 98 -4.90 6.91 10.52
N PRO A 99 -5.59 8.03 10.29
CA PRO A 99 -6.39 8.22 9.06
C PRO A 99 -5.60 8.03 7.76
N THR A 100 -4.39 8.56 7.67
CA THR A 100 -3.56 8.43 6.46
C THR A 100 -3.12 6.98 6.24
N ALA A 101 -2.65 6.29 7.28
CA ALA A 101 -2.26 4.89 7.16
C ALA A 101 -3.45 4.00 6.78
N ARG A 102 -4.63 4.25 7.36
CA ARG A 102 -5.84 3.52 7.03
C ARG A 102 -6.22 3.69 5.56
N GLU A 103 -6.19 4.92 5.07
CA GLU A 103 -6.50 5.20 3.66
C GLU A 103 -5.55 4.48 2.72
N VAL A 104 -4.24 4.51 3.00
CA VAL A 104 -3.24 3.82 2.19
C VAL A 104 -3.46 2.31 2.22
N LYS A 105 -3.76 1.72 3.39
CA LYS A 105 -4.02 0.28 3.48
C LYS A 105 -5.27 -0.13 2.72
N LEU A 106 -6.31 0.67 2.75
CA LEU A 106 -7.51 0.42 1.95
C LEU A 106 -7.22 0.53 0.45
N ALA A 107 -6.37 1.46 0.05
CA ALA A 107 -5.92 1.58 -1.35
C ALA A 107 -5.05 0.39 -1.78
N ASP A 108 -4.18 -0.10 -0.90
CA ASP A 108 -3.39 -1.31 -1.11
C ASP A 108 -4.30 -2.53 -1.32
N LEU A 109 -5.30 -2.69 -0.46
CA LEU A 109 -6.30 -3.75 -0.60
C LEU A 109 -7.11 -3.61 -1.89
N ALA A 110 -7.41 -2.38 -2.31
CA ALA A 110 -8.13 -2.14 -3.57
C ALA A 110 -7.35 -2.70 -4.77
N ASP A 111 -6.04 -2.52 -4.81
CA ASP A 111 -5.21 -3.08 -5.89
C ASP A 111 -5.09 -4.59 -5.77
N ASN A 112 -4.86 -5.09 -4.56
CA ASN A 112 -4.70 -6.53 -4.32
C ASN A 112 -5.99 -7.33 -4.60
N THR A 113 -7.15 -6.70 -4.49
CA THR A 113 -8.45 -7.34 -4.74
C THR A 113 -9.03 -6.97 -6.10
N ASP A 114 -8.28 -6.31 -6.97
CA ASP A 114 -8.71 -6.06 -8.34
C ASP A 114 -8.97 -7.39 -9.03
N PRO A 115 -10.18 -7.64 -9.56
CA PRO A 115 -10.51 -8.88 -10.22
C PRO A 115 -9.54 -9.27 -11.34
N GLU A 116 -9.02 -8.30 -12.09
CA GLU A 116 -8.04 -8.56 -13.15
C GLU A 116 -6.73 -9.13 -12.60
N ARG A 117 -6.26 -8.60 -11.46
CA ARG A 117 -5.06 -9.12 -10.78
C ARG A 117 -5.33 -10.48 -10.16
N MET A 118 -6.47 -10.65 -9.50
CA MET A 118 -6.85 -11.92 -8.89
C MET A 118 -6.98 -13.05 -9.92
N ALA A 119 -7.44 -12.72 -11.13
CA ALA A 119 -7.59 -13.69 -12.20
C ALA A 119 -6.24 -14.29 -12.66
N ASN A 120 -5.14 -13.59 -12.45
CA ASN A 120 -3.79 -14.05 -12.81
C ASN A 120 -3.17 -15.00 -11.78
N LEU A 121 -3.85 -15.23 -10.65
CA LEU A 121 -3.38 -16.13 -9.60
C LEU A 121 -3.89 -17.56 -9.85
N THR A 122 -3.20 -18.55 -9.28
CA THR A 122 -3.73 -19.90 -9.23
C THR A 122 -5.03 -19.94 -8.45
N GLU A 123 -5.88 -20.95 -8.69
CA GLU A 123 -7.14 -21.09 -7.93
C GLU A 123 -6.90 -21.20 -6.43
N SER A 124 -5.87 -21.95 -6.03
CA SER A 124 -5.49 -22.10 -4.62
C SER A 124 -5.05 -20.78 -3.98
N ASP A 125 -4.19 -20.02 -4.64
CA ASP A 125 -3.74 -18.71 -4.15
C ASP A 125 -4.90 -17.72 -4.10
N ARG A 126 -5.77 -17.74 -5.10
CA ARG A 126 -6.95 -16.85 -5.14
C ARG A 126 -7.87 -17.11 -3.95
N ALA A 127 -8.16 -18.37 -3.64
CA ALA A 127 -9.02 -18.73 -2.51
C ALA A 127 -8.40 -18.28 -1.19
N ARG A 128 -7.12 -18.56 -0.98
CA ARG A 128 -6.38 -18.19 0.23
C ARG A 128 -6.32 -16.68 0.42
N LEU A 129 -5.97 -15.95 -0.63
CA LEU A 129 -5.83 -14.50 -0.58
C LEU A 129 -7.17 -13.79 -0.46
N THR A 130 -8.25 -14.31 -1.07
CA THR A 130 -9.59 -13.76 -0.89
C THR A 130 -9.98 -13.76 0.59
N GLN A 131 -9.74 -14.86 1.31
CA GLN A 131 -10.00 -14.92 2.75
C GLN A 131 -9.13 -13.95 3.54
N LYS A 132 -7.83 -13.89 3.22
CA LYS A 132 -6.90 -12.97 3.89
C LYS A 132 -7.34 -11.52 3.73
N TYR A 133 -7.70 -11.12 2.51
CA TYR A 133 -8.10 -9.74 2.24
C TYR A 133 -9.47 -9.40 2.83
N ALA A 134 -10.41 -10.34 2.85
CA ALA A 134 -11.69 -10.15 3.54
C ALA A 134 -11.48 -9.84 5.03
N GLY A 135 -10.58 -10.58 5.68
CA GLY A 135 -10.22 -10.33 7.09
C GLY A 135 -9.55 -8.98 7.29
N ALA A 136 -8.67 -8.57 6.37
CA ALA A 136 -8.02 -7.27 6.44
C ALA A 136 -9.02 -6.12 6.30
N TYR A 137 -9.93 -6.20 5.32
CA TYR A 137 -11.02 -5.22 5.17
C TYR A 137 -11.85 -5.13 6.45
N ALA A 138 -12.28 -6.27 6.98
CA ALA A 138 -13.11 -6.30 8.20
C ALA A 138 -12.39 -5.65 9.38
N ALA A 139 -11.09 -5.90 9.53
CA ALA A 139 -10.28 -5.30 10.60
C ALA A 139 -10.18 -3.77 10.47
N LEU A 140 -10.35 -3.24 9.27
CA LEU A 140 -10.37 -1.79 9.00
C LEU A 140 -11.78 -1.21 8.95
N GLY A 141 -12.82 -2.00 9.26
CA GLY A 141 -14.21 -1.56 9.20
C GLY A 141 -14.76 -1.34 7.80
N ALA A 142 -14.25 -2.10 6.82
CA ALA A 142 -14.63 -1.98 5.41
C ALA A 142 -14.87 -3.37 4.78
N ASP A 143 -15.11 -3.40 3.48
CA ASP A 143 -15.32 -4.62 2.69
C ASP A 143 -14.83 -4.43 1.25
N PHE A 144 -15.01 -5.46 0.41
CA PHE A 144 -14.57 -5.43 -0.99
C PHE A 144 -15.19 -4.29 -1.80
N ASP A 145 -16.38 -3.80 -1.42
CA ASP A 145 -17.03 -2.68 -2.11
C ASP A 145 -16.23 -1.39 -1.96
N ASP A 146 -15.53 -1.19 -0.84
CA ASP A 146 -14.62 -0.05 -0.67
C ASP A 146 -13.55 -0.05 -1.77
N GLY A 147 -12.89 -1.18 -1.99
CA GLY A 147 -11.89 -1.32 -3.04
C GLY A 147 -12.45 -1.05 -4.43
N ALA A 148 -13.63 -1.60 -4.72
CA ALA A 148 -14.30 -1.38 -6.01
C ALA A 148 -14.60 0.10 -6.24
N ARG A 149 -15.06 0.81 -5.23
CA ARG A 149 -15.32 2.26 -5.32
C ARG A 149 -14.04 3.05 -5.59
N ARG A 150 -12.93 2.71 -4.93
CA ARG A 150 -11.63 3.38 -5.13
C ARG A 150 -11.12 3.20 -6.54
N ARG A 151 -11.18 1.97 -7.08
CA ARG A 151 -10.78 1.70 -8.46
C ARG A 151 -11.66 2.43 -9.47
N SER A 152 -12.96 2.48 -9.22
CA SER A 152 -13.92 3.18 -10.08
C SER A 152 -13.65 4.69 -10.13
N ARG A 153 -13.37 5.31 -8.99
CA ARG A 153 -13.05 6.75 -8.93
C ARG A 153 -11.76 7.06 -9.68
N ALA A 154 -10.74 6.22 -9.55
CA ALA A 154 -9.46 6.44 -10.21
C ALA A 154 -9.54 6.29 -11.75
N ALA A 155 -10.52 5.53 -12.23
CA ALA A 155 -10.73 5.31 -13.67
C ALA A 155 -11.51 6.45 -14.37
N GLN A 156 -12.02 7.41 -13.61
CA GLN A 156 -12.80 8.54 -14.15
C GLN A 156 -11.92 9.68 -14.69
#